data_b47f89f863d0ac08418e92caaf47f948
#
_entry.id   b47f89f863d0ac08418e92caaf47f948
#
_cell.length_a   1.000
_cell.length_b   1.000
_cell.length_c   1.000
_cell.angle_alpha   90.00
_cell.angle_beta   90.00
_cell.angle_gamma   90.00
#
_symmetry.space_group_name_H-M   'P 1'
#
loop_
_entity.id
_entity.type
_entity.pdbx_description
1 polymer ?
#
loop_
_entity_poly.entity_id
_entity_poly.type
_entity_poly.pdbx_seq_one_letter_code
_entity_poly.pdbx_strand_id
1 'polypeptide(L)'
;MDKPEIDRENDRWVQALATRGPSREAACSELYPLLLRIGRAEARRRAPLLHLDGPELEDIAHQAAADALMAVCDRVATFRGEARFTTWASKFVIFNVATKVNRHFWQRHEVPYDEDDWSRLAAGFASSPEDEAQVREFAAAVSSAVDEALSDRQRLVFVATVLNGMPIDVLATELGSTRNSLYKVLFDARKKLRANLVAGGYLTPSPAVHSA
;
A
#
# COMPACT_ATOMS: atom_id res chain seq x y z
N MET A 1 10.88 -20.96 -15.72
CA MET A 1 11.97 -21.00 -14.73
C MET A 1 11.54 -21.96 -13.64
N ASP A 2 12.33 -23.00 -13.42
CA ASP A 2 11.99 -24.09 -12.50
C ASP A 2 12.05 -23.65 -11.04
N LYS A 3 11.20 -24.24 -10.18
CA LYS A 3 11.15 -23.97 -8.74
C LYS A 3 12.54 -24.05 -8.07
N PRO A 4 13.41 -25.03 -8.36
CA PRO A 4 14.76 -25.11 -7.79
C PRO A 4 15.69 -23.94 -8.18
N GLU A 5 15.45 -23.29 -9.31
CA GLU A 5 16.22 -22.13 -9.76
C GLU A 5 15.80 -20.88 -8.99
N ILE A 6 14.49 -20.73 -8.73
CA ILE A 6 13.94 -19.65 -7.92
C ILE A 6 14.44 -19.74 -6.48
N ASP A 7 14.47 -20.94 -5.92
CA ASP A 7 14.93 -21.14 -4.54
C ASP A 7 16.43 -20.81 -4.41
N ARG A 8 17.27 -21.18 -5.37
CA ARG A 8 18.70 -20.80 -5.41
C ARG A 8 18.92 -19.30 -5.54
N GLU A 9 18.12 -18.62 -6.36
CA GLU A 9 18.18 -17.17 -6.50
C GLU A 9 17.76 -16.48 -5.20
N ASN A 10 16.69 -16.95 -4.57
CA ASN A 10 16.22 -16.45 -3.28
C ASN A 10 17.29 -16.59 -2.18
N ASP A 11 17.92 -17.77 -2.09
CA ASP A 11 18.97 -18.05 -1.11
C ASP A 11 20.19 -17.14 -1.31
N ARG A 12 20.58 -16.89 -2.56
CA ARG A 12 21.66 -15.95 -2.89
C ARG A 12 21.39 -14.56 -2.31
N TRP A 13 20.18 -14.04 -2.52
CA TRP A 13 19.78 -12.73 -2.03
C TRP A 13 19.76 -12.67 -0.50
N VAL A 14 19.15 -13.66 0.13
CA VAL A 14 19.06 -13.72 1.59
C VAL A 14 20.45 -13.80 2.22
N GLN A 15 21.31 -14.66 1.73
CA GLN A 15 22.68 -14.83 2.26
C GLN A 15 23.51 -13.56 2.07
N ALA A 16 23.44 -12.94 0.88
CA ALA A 16 24.21 -11.74 0.59
C ALA A 16 23.78 -10.54 1.46
N LEU A 17 22.49 -10.39 1.74
CA LEU A 17 21.94 -9.26 2.49
C LEU A 17 21.93 -9.48 4.02
N ALA A 18 22.02 -10.73 4.50
CA ALA A 18 21.96 -11.06 5.93
C ALA A 18 23.15 -10.54 6.73
N THR A 19 24.34 -10.52 6.15
CA THR A 19 25.58 -10.13 6.82
C THR A 19 26.13 -8.81 6.28
N ARG A 20 26.67 -7.97 7.18
CA ARG A 20 27.34 -6.72 6.75
C ARG A 20 28.68 -7.05 6.08
N GLY A 21 29.00 -6.35 5.01
CA GLY A 21 30.29 -6.50 4.32
C GLY A 21 30.15 -6.39 2.79
N PRO A 22 31.24 -6.69 2.04
CA PRO A 22 31.30 -6.52 0.59
C PRO A 22 30.19 -7.24 -0.19
N SER A 23 29.76 -8.42 0.28
CA SER A 23 28.66 -9.16 -0.35
C SER A 23 27.33 -8.43 -0.26
N ARG A 24 27.06 -7.79 0.88
CA ARG A 24 25.86 -6.94 1.05
C ARG A 24 25.90 -5.70 0.18
N GLU A 25 27.06 -5.05 0.10
CA GLU A 25 27.26 -3.87 -0.74
C GLU A 25 27.04 -4.20 -2.21
N ALA A 26 27.58 -5.31 -2.69
CA ALA A 26 27.34 -5.81 -4.04
C ALA A 26 25.87 -6.11 -4.30
N ALA A 27 25.20 -6.81 -3.38
CA ALA A 27 23.78 -7.12 -3.48
C ALA A 27 22.91 -5.84 -3.46
N CYS A 28 23.23 -4.86 -2.61
CA CYS A 28 22.55 -3.57 -2.60
C CYS A 28 22.73 -2.82 -3.93
N SER A 29 23.94 -2.84 -4.49
CA SER A 29 24.24 -2.20 -5.80
C SER A 29 23.50 -2.86 -6.95
N GLU A 30 23.24 -4.17 -6.88
CA GLU A 30 22.43 -4.89 -7.86
C GLU A 30 20.91 -4.67 -7.66
N LEU A 31 20.44 -4.60 -6.42
CA LEU A 31 19.03 -4.46 -6.09
C LEU A 31 18.50 -3.04 -6.30
N TYR A 32 19.28 -2.02 -5.99
CA TYR A 32 18.85 -0.62 -6.08
C TYR A 32 18.35 -0.20 -7.46
N PRO A 33 19.04 -0.48 -8.57
CA PRO A 33 18.57 -0.14 -9.91
C PRO A 33 17.24 -0.83 -10.26
N LEU A 34 17.02 -2.06 -9.77
CA LEU A 34 15.76 -2.78 -9.94
C LEU A 34 14.62 -2.07 -9.20
N LEU A 35 14.82 -1.72 -7.93
CA LEU A 35 13.84 -0.99 -7.13
C LEU A 35 13.54 0.39 -7.73
N LEU A 36 14.58 1.11 -8.19
CA LEU A 36 14.41 2.41 -8.82
C LEU A 36 13.59 2.33 -10.11
N ARG A 37 13.84 1.33 -10.95
CA ARG A 37 13.05 1.11 -12.17
C ARG A 37 11.57 0.88 -11.84
N ILE A 38 11.28 0.08 -10.82
CA ILE A 38 9.91 -0.19 -10.37
C ILE A 38 9.31 1.08 -9.75
N GLY A 39 10.08 1.79 -8.93
CA GLY A 39 9.68 3.05 -8.32
C GLY A 39 9.28 4.11 -9.35
N ARG A 40 10.08 4.26 -10.41
CA ARG A 40 9.78 5.16 -11.54
C ARG A 40 8.49 4.78 -12.27
N ALA A 41 8.30 3.49 -12.54
CA ALA A 41 7.08 3.01 -13.21
C ALA A 41 5.84 3.29 -12.35
N GLU A 42 5.92 3.02 -11.05
CA GLU A 42 4.82 3.25 -10.11
C GLU A 42 4.54 4.74 -9.89
N ALA A 43 5.58 5.59 -9.79
CA ALA A 43 5.41 7.04 -9.68
C ALA A 43 4.72 7.61 -10.92
N ARG A 44 5.15 7.21 -12.13
CA ARG A 44 4.50 7.63 -13.40
C ARG A 44 3.06 7.16 -13.49
N ARG A 45 2.73 5.96 -13.02
CA ARG A 45 1.36 5.44 -13.01
C ARG A 45 0.43 6.30 -12.15
N ARG A 46 0.94 6.87 -11.06
CA ARG A 46 0.18 7.70 -10.12
C ARG A 46 0.18 9.19 -10.49
N ALA A 47 1.13 9.64 -11.29
CA ALA A 47 1.31 11.04 -11.66
C ALA A 47 0.06 11.74 -12.23
N PRO A 48 -0.70 11.13 -13.16
CA PRO A 48 -1.87 11.78 -13.74
C PRO A 48 -2.97 12.13 -12.72
N LEU A 49 -3.08 11.31 -11.66
CA LEU A 49 -4.08 11.51 -10.60
C LEU A 49 -3.72 12.68 -9.67
N LEU A 50 -2.45 13.11 -9.65
CA LEU A 50 -1.91 13.99 -8.62
C LEU A 50 -1.22 15.24 -9.19
N HIS A 51 -1.28 15.46 -10.51
CA HIS A 51 -0.67 16.60 -11.21
C HIS A 51 0.79 16.81 -10.84
N LEU A 52 1.56 15.71 -10.75
CA LEU A 52 2.99 15.74 -10.43
C LEU A 52 3.83 15.75 -11.70
N ASP A 53 4.87 16.60 -11.73
CA ASP A 53 5.75 16.78 -12.88
C ASP A 53 7.06 15.98 -12.81
N GLY A 54 7.77 15.92 -13.93
CA GLY A 54 8.90 15.05 -14.16
C GLY A 54 10.00 15.05 -13.09
N PRO A 55 10.58 16.20 -12.67
CA PRO A 55 11.65 16.22 -11.65
C PRO A 55 11.16 15.70 -10.28
N GLU A 56 9.97 16.08 -9.86
CA GLU A 56 9.41 15.68 -8.57
C GLU A 56 9.13 14.16 -8.53
N LEU A 57 8.66 13.58 -9.64
CA LEU A 57 8.46 12.14 -9.75
C LEU A 57 9.77 11.37 -9.68
N GLU A 58 10.83 11.90 -10.26
CA GLU A 58 12.17 11.30 -10.22
C GLU A 58 12.72 11.32 -8.80
N ASP A 59 12.60 12.43 -8.08
CA ASP A 59 13.00 12.54 -6.67
C ASP A 59 12.24 11.57 -5.78
N ILE A 60 10.92 11.48 -5.96
CA ILE A 60 10.07 10.52 -5.25
C ILE A 60 10.51 9.08 -5.52
N ALA A 61 10.81 8.75 -6.78
CA ALA A 61 11.24 7.41 -7.15
C ALA A 61 12.60 7.04 -6.52
N HIS A 62 13.57 7.97 -6.53
CA HIS A 62 14.87 7.77 -5.90
C HIS A 62 14.76 7.60 -4.37
N GLN A 63 14.03 8.47 -3.71
CA GLN A 63 13.80 8.38 -2.27
C GLN A 63 13.07 7.09 -1.89
N ALA A 64 12.04 6.71 -2.66
CA ALA A 64 11.31 5.48 -2.40
C ALA A 64 12.16 4.22 -2.61
N ALA A 65 13.03 4.22 -3.62
CA ALA A 65 13.97 3.12 -3.86
C ALA A 65 15.01 2.98 -2.75
N ALA A 66 15.55 4.11 -2.27
CA ALA A 66 16.52 4.12 -1.16
C ALA A 66 15.87 3.61 0.14
N ASP A 67 14.69 4.12 0.50
CA ASP A 67 13.96 3.67 1.70
C ASP A 67 13.55 2.19 1.59
N ALA A 68 13.15 1.74 0.40
CA ALA A 68 12.83 0.34 0.15
C ALA A 68 14.05 -0.57 0.32
N LEU A 69 15.21 -0.16 -0.19
CA LEU A 69 16.46 -0.91 -0.03
C LEU A 69 16.82 -1.07 1.45
N MET A 70 16.73 0.01 2.23
CA MET A 70 16.96 -0.05 3.67
C MET A 70 15.98 -0.99 4.35
N ALA A 71 14.69 -0.87 4.07
CA ALA A 71 13.65 -1.72 4.65
C ALA A 71 13.81 -3.21 4.28
N VAL A 72 14.23 -3.51 3.05
CA VAL A 72 14.56 -4.87 2.60
C VAL A 72 15.73 -5.42 3.39
N CYS A 73 16.79 -4.64 3.54
CA CYS A 73 17.97 -5.04 4.31
C CYS A 73 17.65 -5.31 5.79
N ASP A 74 16.78 -4.52 6.41
CA ASP A 74 16.40 -4.68 7.80
C ASP A 74 15.44 -5.87 8.01
N ARG A 75 14.68 -6.23 6.97
CA ARG A 75 13.64 -7.26 7.04
C ARG A 75 13.96 -8.53 6.27
N VAL A 76 15.17 -8.69 5.75
CA VAL A 76 15.57 -9.87 4.96
C VAL A 76 15.29 -11.18 5.69
N ALA A 77 15.48 -11.22 7.02
CA ALA A 77 15.18 -12.38 7.86
C ALA A 77 13.69 -12.77 7.92
N THR A 78 12.79 -11.88 7.50
CA THR A 78 11.34 -12.15 7.46
C THR A 78 10.87 -12.71 6.12
N PHE A 79 11.76 -12.83 5.14
CA PHE A 79 11.44 -13.42 3.84
C PHE A 79 11.19 -14.93 3.98
N ARG A 80 10.03 -15.41 3.50
CA ARG A 80 9.59 -16.81 3.67
C ARG A 80 9.81 -17.70 2.45
N GLY A 81 10.34 -17.17 1.35
CA GLY A 81 10.53 -17.97 0.13
C GLY A 81 9.24 -18.27 -0.67
N GLU A 82 8.09 -17.74 -0.28
CA GLU A 82 6.79 -17.99 -0.92
C GLU A 82 6.67 -17.36 -2.34
N ALA A 83 7.58 -16.45 -2.68
CA ALA A 83 7.69 -15.77 -3.96
C ALA A 83 9.17 -15.55 -4.31
N ARG A 84 9.44 -15.00 -5.50
CA ARG A 84 10.79 -14.50 -5.80
C ARG A 84 11.17 -13.39 -4.86
N PHE A 85 12.42 -13.37 -4.42
CA PHE A 85 12.96 -12.32 -3.55
C PHE A 85 12.71 -10.91 -4.14
N THR A 86 12.95 -10.74 -5.44
CA THR A 86 12.72 -9.47 -6.15
C THR A 86 11.25 -9.04 -6.13
N THR A 87 10.31 -9.99 -6.21
CA THR A 87 8.87 -9.71 -6.07
C THR A 87 8.50 -9.27 -4.65
N TRP A 88 9.08 -9.91 -3.64
CA TRP A 88 8.89 -9.50 -2.25
C TRP A 88 9.50 -8.12 -1.98
N ALA A 89 10.71 -7.85 -2.47
CA ALA A 89 11.39 -6.57 -2.35
C ALA A 89 10.63 -5.44 -3.07
N SER A 90 10.01 -5.73 -4.22
CA SER A 90 9.21 -4.75 -4.99
C SER A 90 8.04 -4.17 -4.19
N LYS A 91 7.44 -4.92 -3.28
CA LYS A 91 6.34 -4.44 -2.43
C LYS A 91 6.74 -3.24 -1.59
N PHE A 92 7.99 -3.19 -1.13
CA PHE A 92 8.51 -2.08 -0.32
C PHE A 92 8.59 -0.79 -1.14
N VAL A 93 9.11 -0.84 -2.37
CA VAL A 93 9.20 0.37 -3.19
C VAL A 93 7.83 0.85 -3.67
N ILE A 94 6.92 -0.04 -4.04
CA ILE A 94 5.55 0.30 -4.42
C ILE A 94 4.84 1.02 -3.26
N PHE A 95 4.95 0.48 -2.04
CA PHE A 95 4.38 1.09 -0.84
C PHE A 95 5.01 2.46 -0.53
N ASN A 96 6.33 2.58 -0.63
CA ASN A 96 7.03 3.84 -0.39
C ASN A 96 6.67 4.91 -1.42
N VAL A 97 6.56 4.55 -2.70
CA VAL A 97 6.09 5.48 -3.75
C VAL A 97 4.67 5.96 -3.42
N ALA A 98 3.75 5.04 -3.12
CA ALA A 98 2.37 5.40 -2.76
C ALA A 98 2.33 6.40 -1.60
N THR A 99 3.10 6.13 -0.54
CA THR A 99 3.14 6.98 0.65
C THR A 99 3.73 8.36 0.34
N LYS A 100 4.83 8.44 -0.43
CA LYS A 100 5.50 9.71 -0.75
C LYS A 100 4.67 10.56 -1.72
N VAL A 101 4.10 9.94 -2.75
CA VAL A 101 3.23 10.62 -3.72
C VAL A 101 2.01 11.20 -3.01
N ASN A 102 1.34 10.41 -2.17
CA ASN A 102 0.20 10.88 -1.40
C ASN A 102 0.59 12.01 -0.44
N ARG A 103 1.71 11.87 0.28
CA ARG A 103 2.19 12.93 1.18
C ARG A 103 2.47 14.23 0.43
N HIS A 104 3.12 14.15 -0.73
CA HIS A 104 3.43 15.31 -1.56
C HIS A 104 2.16 16.02 -2.05
N PHE A 105 1.17 15.25 -2.46
CA PHE A 105 -0.14 15.77 -2.87
C PHE A 105 -0.84 16.49 -1.72
N TRP A 106 -0.96 15.83 -0.56
CA TRP A 106 -1.71 16.36 0.59
C TRP A 106 -1.02 17.54 1.28
N GLN A 107 0.27 17.74 1.10
CA GLN A 107 0.96 18.94 1.58
C GLN A 107 0.62 20.20 0.75
N ARG A 108 0.06 20.03 -0.44
CA ARG A 108 -0.26 21.13 -1.39
C ARG A 108 -1.75 21.38 -1.59
N HIS A 109 -2.61 20.48 -1.15
CA HIS A 109 -4.04 20.53 -1.42
C HIS A 109 -4.86 20.46 -0.14
N GLU A 110 -5.89 21.31 -0.06
CA GLU A 110 -6.99 21.15 0.92
C GLU A 110 -7.83 19.94 0.52
N VAL A 111 -8.37 19.22 1.52
CA VAL A 111 -9.10 17.95 1.33
C VAL A 111 -10.41 18.18 0.58
N PRO A 112 -10.56 17.85 -0.69
CA PRO A 112 -11.88 17.72 -1.29
C PRO A 112 -12.43 16.32 -0.98
N TYR A 113 -13.61 16.24 -0.43
CA TYR A 113 -14.40 15.02 -0.38
C TYR A 113 -15.22 14.95 -1.68
N ASP A 114 -14.96 13.91 -2.49
CA ASP A 114 -15.71 13.64 -3.72
C ASP A 114 -16.35 12.24 -3.64
N GLU A 115 -17.67 12.17 -3.87
CA GLU A 115 -18.41 10.89 -3.89
C GLU A 115 -17.95 9.95 -5.02
N ASP A 116 -17.28 10.48 -6.04
CA ASP A 116 -16.74 9.71 -7.17
C ASP A 116 -15.48 8.89 -6.84
N ASP A 117 -14.91 9.06 -5.66
CA ASP A 117 -13.66 8.35 -5.26
C ASP A 117 -13.81 6.83 -5.22
N TRP A 118 -15.02 6.31 -4.92
CA TRP A 118 -15.30 4.87 -4.94
C TRP A 118 -15.24 4.26 -6.35
N SER A 119 -15.77 4.97 -7.33
CA SER A 119 -15.76 4.53 -8.73
C SER A 119 -14.34 4.48 -9.30
N ARG A 120 -13.50 5.44 -8.92
CA ARG A 120 -12.08 5.46 -9.31
C ARG A 120 -11.28 4.34 -8.65
N LEU A 121 -11.55 4.03 -7.37
CA LEU A 121 -10.92 2.92 -6.69
C LEU A 121 -11.28 1.59 -7.36
N ALA A 122 -12.57 1.38 -7.68
CA ALA A 122 -13.05 0.19 -8.35
C ALA A 122 -12.40 0.00 -9.72
N ALA A 123 -12.31 1.05 -10.54
CA ALA A 123 -11.69 0.98 -11.86
C ALA A 123 -10.20 0.56 -11.83
N GLY A 124 -9.49 0.83 -10.73
CA GLY A 124 -8.09 0.44 -10.56
C GLY A 124 -7.84 -1.05 -10.26
N PHE A 125 -8.90 -1.82 -9.95
CA PHE A 125 -8.80 -3.24 -9.58
C PHE A 125 -9.32 -4.22 -10.63
N ALA A 126 -10.04 -3.74 -11.65
CA ALA A 126 -10.60 -4.59 -12.68
C ALA A 126 -9.54 -4.96 -13.72
N SER A 127 -9.42 -6.26 -14.01
CA SER A 127 -8.50 -6.81 -15.02
C SER A 127 -9.24 -7.31 -16.27
N SER A 128 -10.57 -7.46 -16.20
CA SER A 128 -11.45 -7.89 -17.30
C SER A 128 -12.84 -7.26 -17.18
N PRO A 129 -13.66 -7.23 -18.25
CA PRO A 129 -15.04 -6.73 -18.19
C PRO A 129 -15.95 -7.49 -17.20
N GLU A 130 -15.69 -8.77 -16.99
CA GLU A 130 -16.44 -9.62 -16.03
C GLU A 130 -16.01 -9.27 -14.59
N ASP A 131 -14.71 -9.03 -14.37
CA ASP A 131 -14.19 -8.54 -13.09
C ASP A 131 -14.72 -7.13 -12.77
N GLU A 132 -14.94 -6.28 -13.79
CA GLU A 132 -15.47 -4.92 -13.59
C GLU A 132 -16.87 -4.90 -12.95
N ALA A 133 -17.74 -5.85 -13.28
CA ALA A 133 -19.08 -5.91 -12.69
C ALA A 133 -19.02 -6.31 -11.22
N GLN A 134 -18.22 -7.34 -10.88
CA GLN A 134 -18.05 -7.79 -9.52
C GLN A 134 -17.34 -6.76 -8.65
N VAL A 135 -16.31 -6.11 -9.19
CA VAL A 135 -15.57 -5.04 -8.48
C VAL A 135 -16.48 -3.83 -8.22
N ARG A 136 -17.32 -3.45 -9.17
CA ARG A 136 -18.31 -2.37 -8.99
C ARG A 136 -19.36 -2.72 -7.94
N GLU A 137 -19.89 -3.93 -7.96
CA GLU A 137 -20.86 -4.40 -6.96
C GLU A 137 -20.23 -4.39 -5.56
N PHE A 138 -19.03 -4.93 -5.42
CA PHE A 138 -18.31 -4.91 -4.15
C PHE A 138 -17.98 -3.49 -3.67
N ALA A 139 -17.55 -2.59 -4.57
CA ALA A 139 -17.29 -1.19 -4.24
C ALA A 139 -18.56 -0.47 -3.78
N ALA A 140 -19.71 -0.73 -4.42
CA ALA A 140 -20.99 -0.18 -4.00
C ALA A 140 -21.40 -0.70 -2.61
N ALA A 141 -21.19 -2.00 -2.34
CA ALA A 141 -21.46 -2.59 -1.03
C ALA A 141 -20.56 -1.98 0.07
N VAL A 142 -19.26 -1.73 -0.24
CA VAL A 142 -18.36 -1.06 0.70
C VAL A 142 -18.78 0.39 0.93
N SER A 143 -19.18 1.12 -0.10
CA SER A 143 -19.70 2.50 0.03
C SER A 143 -20.91 2.54 0.95
N SER A 144 -21.92 1.70 0.71
CA SER A 144 -23.10 1.58 1.55
C SER A 144 -22.74 1.25 3.00
N ALA A 145 -21.84 0.29 3.21
CA ALA A 145 -21.34 -0.07 4.54
C ALA A 145 -20.63 1.08 5.26
N VAL A 146 -19.89 1.92 4.53
CA VAL A 146 -19.22 3.12 5.09
C VAL A 146 -20.27 4.11 5.57
N ASP A 147 -21.36 4.30 4.82
CA ASP A 147 -22.42 5.24 5.17
C ASP A 147 -23.31 4.75 6.32
N GLU A 148 -23.58 3.47 6.37
CA GLU A 148 -24.51 2.89 7.33
C GLU A 148 -23.85 2.49 8.66
N ALA A 149 -22.62 1.93 8.61
CA ALA A 149 -22.00 1.33 9.78
C ALA A 149 -21.01 2.25 10.51
N LEU A 150 -20.48 3.28 9.85
CA LEU A 150 -19.47 4.14 10.44
C LEU A 150 -20.06 5.42 11.02
N SER A 151 -19.54 5.85 12.19
CA SER A 151 -19.77 7.21 12.67
C SER A 151 -19.06 8.23 11.77
N ASP A 152 -19.50 9.52 11.80
CA ASP A 152 -18.89 10.58 10.99
C ASP A 152 -17.37 10.66 11.14
N ARG A 153 -16.86 10.55 12.37
CA ARG A 153 -15.41 10.53 12.62
C ARG A 153 -14.73 9.29 12.04
N GLN A 154 -15.36 8.12 12.11
CA GLN A 154 -14.82 6.88 11.54
C GLN A 154 -14.83 6.95 10.02
N ARG A 155 -15.91 7.47 9.42
CA ARG A 155 -16.05 7.70 7.99
C ARG A 155 -14.98 8.65 7.48
N LEU A 156 -14.84 9.82 8.11
CA LEU A 156 -13.81 10.81 7.74
C LEU A 156 -12.40 10.19 7.75
N VAL A 157 -12.01 9.53 8.85
CA VAL A 157 -10.68 8.92 8.95
C VAL A 157 -10.49 7.80 7.94
N PHE A 158 -11.50 6.96 7.72
CA PHE A 158 -11.45 5.85 6.77
C PHE A 158 -11.34 6.36 5.33
N VAL A 159 -12.19 7.27 4.93
CA VAL A 159 -12.19 7.85 3.59
C VAL A 159 -10.88 8.59 3.31
N ALA A 160 -10.46 9.49 4.20
CA ALA A 160 -9.22 10.23 4.03
C ALA A 160 -7.99 9.30 3.89
N THR A 161 -7.90 8.24 4.70
CA THR A 161 -6.71 7.38 4.70
C THR A 161 -6.76 6.26 3.67
N VAL A 162 -7.91 5.64 3.42
CA VAL A 162 -8.05 4.45 2.58
C VAL A 162 -8.39 4.80 1.14
N LEU A 163 -9.38 5.69 0.93
CA LEU A 163 -9.76 6.11 -0.41
C LEU A 163 -8.80 7.15 -0.96
N ASN A 164 -8.64 8.25 -0.21
CA ASN A 164 -7.86 9.39 -0.68
C ASN A 164 -6.35 9.21 -0.41
N GLY A 165 -5.97 8.15 0.32
CA GLY A 165 -4.58 7.82 0.58
C GLY A 165 -3.83 8.87 1.41
N MET A 166 -4.56 9.71 2.17
CA MET A 166 -3.95 10.72 3.04
C MET A 166 -3.07 10.05 4.09
N PRO A 167 -1.80 10.47 4.23
CA PRO A 167 -0.95 9.98 5.29
C PRO A 167 -1.52 10.30 6.67
N ILE A 168 -1.46 9.33 7.59
CA ILE A 168 -2.10 9.47 8.89
C ILE A 168 -1.48 10.56 9.78
N ASP A 169 -0.22 10.91 9.54
CA ASP A 169 0.48 12.02 10.20
C ASP A 169 -0.03 13.39 9.72
N VAL A 170 -0.35 13.52 8.43
CA VAL A 170 -0.98 14.72 7.86
C VAL A 170 -2.38 14.87 8.44
N LEU A 171 -3.20 13.80 8.37
CA LEU A 171 -4.55 13.81 8.93
C LEU A 171 -4.57 14.10 10.44
N ALA A 172 -3.59 13.59 11.19
CA ALA A 172 -3.47 13.87 12.62
C ALA A 172 -3.24 15.35 12.90
N THR A 173 -2.42 16.01 12.10
CA THR A 173 -2.15 17.45 12.21
C THR A 173 -3.42 18.26 11.89
N GLU A 174 -4.11 17.94 10.81
CA GLU A 174 -5.33 18.65 10.39
C GLU A 174 -6.47 18.50 11.40
N LEU A 175 -6.64 17.31 11.97
CA LEU A 175 -7.69 17.05 12.97
C LEU A 175 -7.30 17.43 14.40
N GLY A 176 -6.12 18.00 14.65
CA GLY A 176 -5.61 18.27 15.99
C GLY A 176 -5.58 17.02 16.87
N SER A 177 -5.27 15.85 16.31
CA SER A 177 -5.33 14.53 16.95
C SER A 177 -3.96 13.86 16.96
N THR A 178 -3.84 12.72 17.63
CA THR A 178 -2.62 11.91 17.62
C THR A 178 -2.74 10.76 16.62
N ARG A 179 -1.61 10.35 16.03
CA ARG A 179 -1.56 9.16 15.15
C ARG A 179 -2.16 7.92 15.82
N ASN A 180 -1.86 7.69 17.10
CA ASN A 180 -2.36 6.53 17.83
C ASN A 180 -3.89 6.56 17.97
N SER A 181 -4.47 7.73 18.22
CA SER A 181 -5.92 7.92 18.25
C SER A 181 -6.56 7.59 16.90
N LEU A 182 -5.96 8.07 15.80
CA LEU A 182 -6.47 7.81 14.46
C LEU A 182 -6.30 6.33 14.04
N TYR A 183 -5.20 5.67 14.42
CA TYR A 183 -5.06 4.23 14.21
C TYR A 183 -6.14 3.43 14.92
N LYS A 184 -6.51 3.81 16.16
CA LYS A 184 -7.61 3.16 16.88
C LYS A 184 -8.96 3.38 16.16
N VAL A 185 -9.24 4.61 15.73
CA VAL A 185 -10.47 4.92 14.97
C VAL A 185 -10.51 4.10 13.68
N LEU A 186 -9.40 3.99 12.95
CA LEU A 186 -9.31 3.23 11.72
C LEU A 186 -9.46 1.71 11.95
N PHE A 187 -8.90 1.20 13.04
CA PHE A 187 -9.07 -0.20 13.44
C PHE A 187 -10.54 -0.53 13.73
N ASP A 188 -11.20 0.31 14.51
CA ASP A 188 -12.62 0.13 14.86
C ASP A 188 -13.51 0.28 13.63
N ALA A 189 -13.21 1.22 12.72
CA ALA A 189 -13.91 1.37 11.44
C ALA A 189 -13.80 0.09 10.58
N ARG A 190 -12.58 -0.43 10.39
CA ARG A 190 -12.36 -1.66 9.62
C ARG A 190 -13.07 -2.87 10.22
N LYS A 191 -13.12 -2.96 11.54
CA LYS A 191 -13.84 -4.04 12.25
C LYS A 191 -15.35 -3.98 11.96
N LYS A 192 -15.96 -2.79 12.02
CA LYS A 192 -17.37 -2.58 11.72
C LYS A 192 -17.70 -2.87 10.26
N LEU A 193 -16.91 -2.34 9.33
CA LEU A 193 -17.08 -2.60 7.90
C LEU A 193 -16.99 -4.08 7.58
N ARG A 194 -15.99 -4.77 8.15
CA ARG A 194 -15.89 -6.23 7.96
C ARG A 194 -17.13 -6.97 8.46
N ALA A 195 -17.64 -6.60 9.63
CA ALA A 195 -18.84 -7.24 10.19
C ALA A 195 -20.06 -6.99 9.29
N ASN A 196 -20.25 -5.77 8.78
CA ASN A 196 -21.33 -5.42 7.86
C ASN A 196 -21.22 -6.20 6.54
N LEU A 197 -20.03 -6.22 5.92
CA LEU A 197 -19.80 -6.94 4.67
C LEU A 197 -19.91 -8.47 4.79
N VAL A 198 -19.59 -9.04 5.96
CA VAL A 198 -19.85 -10.46 6.25
C VAL A 198 -21.34 -10.71 6.39
N ALA A 199 -22.07 -9.85 7.09
CA ALA A 199 -23.54 -9.96 7.22
C ALA A 199 -24.25 -9.81 5.87
N GLY A 200 -23.72 -8.97 4.97
CA GLY A 200 -24.21 -8.81 3.59
C GLY A 200 -23.78 -9.91 2.62
N GLY A 201 -23.00 -10.91 3.06
CA GLY A 201 -22.56 -12.01 2.20
C GLY A 201 -21.38 -11.69 1.27
N TYR A 202 -20.78 -10.50 1.35
CA TYR A 202 -19.66 -10.07 0.51
C TYR A 202 -18.31 -10.59 0.99
N LEU A 203 -18.18 -10.97 2.26
CA LEU A 203 -16.98 -11.53 2.85
C LEU A 203 -17.28 -12.80 3.64
N THR A 204 -16.34 -13.73 3.63
CA THR A 204 -16.40 -14.91 4.51
C THR A 204 -15.98 -14.54 5.95
N PRO A 205 -16.63 -15.11 6.98
CA PRO A 205 -16.17 -14.98 8.35
C PRO A 205 -14.70 -15.41 8.46
N SER A 206 -13.86 -14.59 9.12
CA SER A 206 -12.48 -15.02 9.40
C SER A 206 -12.52 -16.21 10.35
N PRO A 207 -11.75 -17.29 10.12
CA PRO A 207 -11.63 -18.34 11.12
C PRO A 207 -11.14 -17.69 12.42
N ALA A 208 -11.86 -17.99 13.52
CA ALA A 208 -11.47 -17.51 14.84
C ALA A 208 -10.06 -17.99 15.12
N VAL A 209 -9.12 -17.06 15.29
CA VAL A 209 -7.78 -17.37 15.83
C VAL A 209 -8.04 -17.74 17.27
N HIS A 210 -8.13 -19.03 17.56
CA HIS A 210 -8.12 -19.54 18.93
C HIS A 210 -6.73 -19.21 19.49
N SER A 211 -6.68 -18.17 20.31
CA SER A 211 -5.56 -17.96 21.21
C SER A 211 -5.60 -19.09 22.24
N ALA A 212 -4.68 -20.03 22.10
CA ALA A 212 -4.35 -20.97 23.16
C ALA A 212 -3.29 -20.34 24.05
#